data_50206417dced8d01922b601f3055c59d
#
_entry.id   50206417dced8d01922b601f3055c59d
#
_cell.length_a   1.000
_cell.length_b   1.000
_cell.length_c   1.000
_cell.angle_alpha   90.00
_cell.angle_beta   90.00
_cell.angle_gamma   90.00
#
_symmetry.space_group_name_H-M   'P 1'
#
loop_
_entity.id
_entity.type
_entity.pdbx_description
1 polymer ?
#
loop_
_entity_poly.entity_id
_entity_poly.type
_entity_poly.pdbx_seq_one_letter_code
_entity_poly.pdbx_strand_id
1 'polypeptide(L)'
;METFNDKVSRLFQEHEELITRKNEPVEGGNGIFTRYKYPVVTAAHTPVFWRYDLDAASNPYLMERIGMNAALNSGAIKWNGKYLLLLRMEGADRKSFFAVAESPNGVDNF
;
A
#
# COMPACT_ATOMS: atom_id res chain seq x y z
N MET A 1 13.21 11.99 -23.02
CA MET A 1 13.87 11.54 -21.79
C MET A 1 13.02 11.91 -20.58
N GLU A 2 12.83 10.96 -19.67
CA GLU A 2 12.01 11.20 -18.48
C GLU A 2 12.76 12.09 -17.47
N THR A 3 12.15 13.18 -17.05
CA THR A 3 12.73 14.09 -16.05
C THR A 3 12.47 13.55 -14.64
N PHE A 4 13.11 14.17 -13.65
CA PHE A 4 12.85 13.86 -12.24
C PHE A 4 11.38 14.07 -11.89
N ASN A 5 10.79 15.17 -12.31
CA ASN A 5 9.37 15.46 -12.07
C ASN A 5 8.45 14.47 -12.75
N ASP A 6 8.79 13.99 -13.94
CA ASP A 6 8.03 12.95 -14.63
C ASP A 6 8.05 11.64 -13.83
N LYS A 7 9.21 11.28 -13.29
CA LYS A 7 9.35 10.07 -12.46
C LYS A 7 8.53 10.18 -11.18
N VAL A 8 8.55 11.32 -10.50
CA VAL A 8 7.75 11.57 -9.30
C VAL A 8 6.27 11.48 -9.63
N SER A 9 5.83 12.11 -10.70
CA SER A 9 4.42 12.06 -11.14
C SER A 9 3.97 10.63 -11.41
N ARG A 10 4.82 9.84 -12.06
CA ARG A 10 4.53 8.43 -12.34
C ARG A 10 4.40 7.61 -11.04
N LEU A 11 5.27 7.83 -10.06
CA LEU A 11 5.18 7.15 -8.78
C LEU A 11 3.86 7.43 -8.07
N PHE A 12 3.43 8.69 -8.03
CA PHE A 12 2.16 9.05 -7.43
C PHE A 12 0.98 8.48 -8.20
N GLN A 13 1.05 8.49 -9.53
CA GLN A 13 0.00 7.91 -10.36
C GLN A 13 -0.13 6.41 -10.14
N GLU A 14 0.96 5.68 -10.15
CA GLU A 14 0.98 4.22 -9.92
C GLU A 14 0.44 3.89 -8.53
N HIS A 15 0.84 4.67 -7.52
CA HIS A 15 0.35 4.49 -6.16
C HIS A 15 -1.16 4.75 -6.07
N GLU A 16 -1.65 5.82 -6.68
CA GLU A 16 -3.08 6.14 -6.70
C GLU A 16 -3.88 5.05 -7.40
N GLU A 17 -3.42 4.55 -8.54
CA GLU A 17 -4.05 3.45 -9.24
C GLU A 17 -4.13 2.19 -8.37
N LEU A 18 -3.06 1.90 -7.63
CA LEU A 18 -3.03 0.74 -6.75
C LEU A 18 -4.02 0.86 -5.57
N ILE A 19 -3.99 1.99 -4.86
CA ILE A 19 -4.83 2.16 -3.65
C ILE A 19 -6.30 2.34 -3.97
N THR A 20 -6.64 2.77 -5.18
CA THR A 20 -8.02 2.94 -5.62
C THR A 20 -8.51 1.78 -6.50
N ARG A 21 -7.65 0.81 -6.79
CA ARG A 21 -8.01 -0.34 -7.61
C ARG A 21 -9.15 -1.12 -6.98
N LYS A 22 -10.23 -1.26 -7.75
CA LYS A 22 -11.40 -1.96 -7.28
C LYS A 22 -11.11 -3.45 -7.09
N ASN A 23 -11.51 -4.00 -5.95
CA ASN A 23 -11.34 -5.41 -5.66
C ASN A 23 -12.65 -6.14 -5.92
N GLU A 24 -12.55 -7.30 -6.55
CA GLU A 24 -13.70 -8.08 -6.95
C GLU A 24 -13.65 -9.47 -6.37
N PRO A 25 -14.81 -10.05 -5.99
CA PRO A 25 -14.85 -11.43 -5.55
C PRO A 25 -14.50 -12.37 -6.70
N VAL A 26 -13.84 -13.47 -6.37
CA VAL A 26 -13.53 -14.54 -7.32
C VAL A 26 -14.27 -15.81 -6.94
N GLU A 27 -14.49 -16.69 -7.92
CA GLU A 27 -15.09 -17.99 -7.69
C GLU A 27 -14.19 -18.89 -6.83
N GLY A 28 -14.77 -19.85 -6.15
CA GLY A 28 -14.06 -20.82 -5.33
C GLY A 28 -14.30 -20.68 -3.84
N GLY A 29 -15.17 -19.79 -3.42
CA GLY A 29 -15.65 -19.74 -2.05
C GLY A 29 -16.53 -20.95 -1.74
N ASN A 30 -16.56 -21.36 -0.48
CA ASN A 30 -17.33 -22.54 -0.04
C ASN A 30 -18.63 -22.16 0.71
N GLY A 31 -19.09 -20.91 0.55
CA GLY A 31 -20.26 -20.39 1.25
C GLY A 31 -19.98 -19.86 2.65
N ILE A 32 -18.76 -20.06 3.17
CA ILE A 32 -18.35 -19.57 4.49
C ILE A 32 -17.58 -18.24 4.36
N PHE A 33 -16.83 -18.08 3.28
CA PHE A 33 -16.06 -16.87 3.02
C PHE A 33 -16.09 -16.52 1.53
N THR A 34 -15.78 -15.26 1.23
CA THR A 34 -15.62 -14.77 -0.15
C THR A 34 -14.16 -14.47 -0.39
N ARG A 35 -13.61 -14.97 -1.49
CA ARG A 35 -12.25 -14.63 -1.93
C ARG A 35 -12.30 -13.44 -2.88
N TYR A 36 -11.30 -12.58 -2.78
CA TYR A 36 -11.15 -11.42 -3.64
C TYR A 36 -9.91 -11.55 -4.50
N LYS A 37 -9.93 -10.85 -5.65
CA LYS A 37 -8.90 -10.96 -6.69
C LYS A 37 -7.53 -10.47 -6.21
N TYR A 38 -7.51 -9.41 -5.40
CA TYR A 38 -6.26 -8.78 -4.95
C TYR A 38 -6.14 -8.80 -3.44
N PRO A 39 -4.89 -8.89 -2.92
CA PRO A 39 -4.66 -8.60 -1.50
C PRO A 39 -5.12 -7.18 -1.17
N VAL A 40 -5.67 -6.98 0.01
CA VAL A 40 -6.22 -5.67 0.40
C VAL A 40 -5.13 -4.62 0.61
N VAL A 41 -3.98 -5.02 1.17
CA VAL A 41 -2.82 -4.15 1.38
C VAL A 41 -1.55 -4.93 1.06
N THR A 42 -0.65 -4.28 0.32
CA THR A 42 0.66 -4.81 -0.02
C THR A 42 1.73 -3.80 0.40
N ALA A 43 2.99 -4.19 0.29
CA ALA A 43 4.10 -3.27 0.55
C ALA A 43 4.03 -1.99 -0.31
N ALA A 44 3.53 -2.11 -1.54
CA ALA A 44 3.39 -0.98 -2.46
C ALA A 44 2.30 0.02 -2.06
N HIS A 45 1.42 -0.33 -1.13
CA HIS A 45 0.43 0.60 -0.56
C HIS A 45 1.06 1.64 0.36
N THR A 46 2.29 1.43 0.81
CA THR A 46 3.01 2.39 1.64
C THR A 46 3.10 3.74 0.93
N PRO A 47 2.81 4.86 1.62
CA PRO A 47 2.86 6.17 0.98
C PRO A 47 4.20 6.44 0.29
N VAL A 48 4.15 7.08 -0.87
CA VAL A 48 5.33 7.35 -1.70
C VAL A 48 6.38 8.13 -0.91
N PHE A 49 5.95 9.14 -0.16
CA PHE A 49 6.89 10.00 0.59
C PHE A 49 7.56 9.28 1.77
N TRP A 50 7.07 8.13 2.19
CA TRP A 50 7.76 7.30 3.18
C TRP A 50 8.92 6.54 2.55
N ARG A 51 8.75 6.12 1.29
CA ARG A 51 9.72 5.28 0.59
C ARG A 51 10.79 6.06 -0.15
N TYR A 52 10.47 7.29 -0.57
CA TYR A 52 11.35 8.11 -1.41
C TYR A 52 11.58 9.48 -0.80
N ASP A 53 12.82 9.93 -0.88
CA ASP A 53 13.13 11.35 -0.76
C ASP A 53 12.78 12.00 -2.10
N LEU A 54 11.85 12.96 -2.08
CA LEU A 54 11.31 13.59 -3.27
C LEU A 54 12.04 14.89 -3.64
N ASP A 55 13.19 15.14 -3.03
CA ASP A 55 14.03 16.31 -3.33
C ASP A 55 15.07 15.94 -4.38
N ALA A 56 15.01 16.61 -5.54
CA ALA A 56 15.95 16.37 -6.63
C ALA A 56 17.40 16.69 -6.25
N ALA A 57 17.62 17.62 -5.32
CA ALA A 57 18.96 18.00 -4.88
C ALA A 57 19.62 16.89 -4.05
N SER A 58 18.85 16.22 -3.18
CA SER A 58 19.35 15.15 -2.32
C SER A 58 19.15 13.76 -2.89
N ASN A 59 18.25 13.60 -3.87
CA ASN A 59 17.95 12.30 -4.48
C ASN A 59 17.73 12.43 -6.00
N PRO A 60 18.75 12.85 -6.76
CA PRO A 60 18.59 13.18 -8.18
C PRO A 60 18.17 11.99 -9.06
N TYR A 61 18.48 10.77 -8.64
CA TYR A 61 18.12 9.57 -9.39
C TYR A 61 16.82 8.93 -8.90
N LEU A 62 16.17 9.55 -7.92
CA LEU A 62 14.91 9.05 -7.32
C LEU A 62 15.04 7.59 -6.88
N MET A 63 16.02 7.34 -6.03
CA MET A 63 16.23 6.03 -5.44
C MET A 63 15.35 5.86 -4.21
N GLU A 64 14.86 4.66 -4.01
CA GLU A 64 14.06 4.32 -2.83
C GLU A 64 14.97 4.32 -1.59
N ARG A 65 14.62 5.12 -0.58
CA ARG A 65 15.44 5.25 0.62
C ARG A 65 15.14 4.18 1.66
N ILE A 66 13.87 3.77 1.74
CA ILE A 66 13.43 2.69 2.62
C ILE A 66 12.63 1.72 1.77
N GLY A 67 13.24 0.58 1.49
CA GLY A 67 12.52 -0.48 0.80
C GLY A 67 11.52 -1.12 1.74
N MET A 68 10.30 -1.35 1.26
CA MET A 68 9.29 -2.10 1.98
C MET A 68 9.27 -3.53 1.44
N ASN A 69 9.63 -4.50 2.29
CA ASN A 69 9.63 -5.90 1.90
C ASN A 69 8.23 -6.50 1.92
N ALA A 70 7.48 -6.21 2.97
CA ALA A 70 6.22 -6.90 3.19
C ALA A 70 5.27 -6.14 4.09
N ALA A 71 3.98 -6.34 3.84
CA ALA A 71 2.91 -6.09 4.79
C ALA A 71 2.55 -7.46 5.39
N LEU A 72 2.64 -7.59 6.70
CA LEU A 72 2.45 -8.84 7.41
C LEU A 72 1.14 -8.84 8.18
N ASN A 73 0.93 -9.88 8.97
CA ASN A 73 -0.29 -10.13 9.73
C ASN A 73 -0.89 -8.88 10.35
N SER A 74 -2.20 -8.73 10.21
CA SER A 74 -2.92 -7.57 10.73
C SER A 74 -4.02 -7.97 11.70
N GLY A 75 -4.30 -7.06 12.62
CA GLY A 75 -5.59 -7.03 13.31
C GLY A 75 -6.56 -6.15 12.52
N ALA A 76 -7.85 -6.46 12.59
CA ALA A 76 -8.87 -5.72 11.86
C ALA A 76 -10.03 -5.35 12.78
N ILE A 77 -10.58 -4.16 12.60
CA ILE A 77 -11.75 -3.69 13.35
C ILE A 77 -12.61 -2.79 12.47
N LYS A 78 -13.90 -2.84 12.65
CA LYS A 78 -14.83 -1.86 12.09
C LYS A 78 -15.08 -0.77 13.13
N TRP A 79 -14.81 0.48 12.77
CA TRP A 79 -14.90 1.61 13.69
C TRP A 79 -15.30 2.87 12.95
N ASN A 80 -16.28 3.61 13.47
CA ASN A 80 -16.80 4.84 12.87
C ASN A 80 -17.17 4.71 11.38
N GLY A 81 -17.77 3.58 10.99
CA GLY A 81 -18.19 3.35 9.61
C GLY A 81 -17.05 3.00 8.66
N LYS A 82 -15.86 2.79 9.18
CA LYS A 82 -14.67 2.41 8.41
C LYS A 82 -14.15 1.07 8.88
N TYR A 83 -13.34 0.44 8.04
CA TYR A 83 -12.58 -0.75 8.39
C TYR A 83 -11.13 -0.35 8.58
N LEU A 84 -10.56 -0.68 9.74
CA LEU A 84 -9.18 -0.38 10.08
C LEU A 84 -8.37 -1.66 10.15
N LEU A 85 -7.16 -1.62 9.58
CA LEU A 85 -6.18 -2.67 9.72
C LEU A 85 -4.96 -2.14 10.47
N LEU A 86 -4.55 -2.85 11.51
CA LEU A 86 -3.27 -2.61 12.15
C LEU A 86 -2.26 -3.56 11.53
N LEU A 87 -1.39 -3.04 10.70
CA LEU A 87 -0.46 -3.81 9.89
C LEU A 87 0.92 -3.83 10.53
N ARG A 88 1.57 -4.98 10.48
CA ARG A 88 3.01 -5.05 10.73
C ARG A 88 3.73 -4.90 9.39
N MET A 89 4.45 -3.81 9.22
CA MET A 89 5.24 -3.53 8.02
C MET A 89 6.69 -3.89 8.29
N GLU A 90 7.33 -4.51 7.31
CA GLU A 90 8.74 -4.84 7.38
C GLU A 90 9.52 -4.06 6.32
N GLY A 91 10.52 -3.29 6.75
CA GLY A 91 11.41 -2.60 5.85
C GLY A 91 12.53 -3.51 5.33
N ALA A 92 13.28 -3.01 4.36
CA ALA A 92 14.42 -3.72 3.77
C ALA A 92 15.53 -4.01 4.78
N ASP A 93 15.57 -3.26 5.89
CA ASP A 93 16.49 -3.49 7.01
C ASP A 93 16.03 -4.61 7.94
N ARG A 94 14.93 -5.27 7.63
CA ARG A 94 14.28 -6.34 8.40
C ARG A 94 13.70 -5.88 9.75
N LYS A 95 13.62 -4.58 9.97
CA LYS A 95 12.94 -4.03 11.14
C LYS A 95 11.47 -3.84 10.84
N SER A 96 10.64 -4.15 11.82
CA SER A 96 9.19 -4.04 11.69
C SER A 96 8.68 -2.80 12.42
N PHE A 97 7.59 -2.25 11.91
CA PHE A 97 6.85 -1.19 12.57
C PHE A 97 5.35 -1.41 12.31
N PHE A 98 4.51 -0.76 13.10
CA PHE A 98 3.07 -0.83 12.91
C PHE A 98 2.56 0.35 12.11
N ALA A 99 1.63 0.08 11.21
CA ALA A 99 0.95 1.09 10.43
C ALA A 99 -0.55 0.82 10.45
N VAL A 100 -1.34 1.87 10.32
CA VAL A 100 -2.79 1.76 10.24
C VAL A 100 -3.22 2.09 8.82
N ALA A 101 -4.01 1.19 8.23
CA ALA A 101 -4.67 1.42 6.96
C ALA A 101 -6.17 1.46 7.18
N GLU A 102 -6.87 2.28 6.43
CA GLU A 102 -8.33 2.38 6.53
C GLU A 102 -8.99 2.22 5.17
N SER A 103 -10.20 1.66 5.19
CA SER A 103 -11.01 1.47 3.99
C SER A 103 -12.47 1.69 4.31
N PRO A 104 -13.26 2.25 3.36
CA PRO A 104 -14.69 2.43 3.56
C PRO A 104 -15.48 1.12 3.53
N ASN A 105 -14.96 0.09 2.88
CA ASN A 105 -15.70 -1.17 2.68
C ASN A 105 -14.94 -2.44 3.11
N GLY A 106 -13.67 -2.33 3.46
CA GLY A 106 -12.85 -3.46 3.92
C GLY A 106 -12.30 -4.36 2.82
N VAL A 107 -12.57 -4.07 1.55
CA VAL A 107 -12.11 -4.90 0.41
C VAL A 107 -11.24 -4.15 -0.57
N ASP A 108 -11.36 -2.83 -0.65
CA ASP A 108 -10.51 -1.98 -1.48
C ASP A 108 -10.42 -0.56 -0.91
N ASN A 109 -9.72 0.33 -1.59
CA ASN A 109 -9.49 1.71 -1.17
C ASN A 109 -8.80 1.84 0.20
N PHE A 110 -7.88 0.96 0.48
CA PHE A 110 -7.01 1.10 1.63
C PHE A 110 -5.92 2.14 1.43
#